data_56a21915a308392fed457033e5471764
#
_entry.id   56a21915a308392fed457033e5471764
#
_cell.length_a   1.000
_cell.length_b   1.000
_cell.length_c   1.000
_cell.angle_alpha   90.00
_cell.angle_beta   90.00
_cell.angle_gamma   90.00
#
_symmetry.space_group_name_H-M   'P 1'
#
loop_
_entity.id
_entity.type
_entity.pdbx_description
1 polymer ?
#
loop_
_entity_poly.entity_id
_entity_poly.type
_entity_poly.pdbx_seq_one_letter_code
_entity_poly.pdbx_strand_id
1 'polypeptide(L)'
;MAIKVGVLGAHGRVGQAIVEGVNAEDDLDLVAEIARGDDLQQLIDAHAEVIVDFTQPDSVMRNLEFCIANGIHCVVGTTGFDKERLAQVEEWTKQDGAGNVLIAPNFAISAVLTMVLAKQAAKFFETAEVIEFHHPTKLDAPSGTAIHTAEGIAAARKEAGLGDMPDATEKQLDGARGATVDGIPVHAVRTRGMVAHEEVVFGAQGQSLTIRQDSYDR
;
A
#
# COMPACT_ATOMS: atom_id res chain seq x y z
N MET A 1 -1.06 -29.12 7.57
CA MET A 1 -0.31 -28.47 8.67
C MET A 1 -0.66 -27.01 8.62
N ALA A 2 -1.02 -26.41 9.74
CA ALA A 2 -1.26 -24.98 9.82
C ALA A 2 0.07 -24.21 9.73
N ILE A 3 0.07 -23.06 9.10
CA ILE A 3 1.23 -22.16 8.99
C ILE A 3 1.37 -21.41 10.31
N LYS A 4 2.57 -21.44 10.90
CA LYS A 4 2.86 -20.75 12.17
C LYS A 4 3.09 -19.26 11.95
N VAL A 5 2.20 -18.43 12.45
CA VAL A 5 2.18 -16.99 12.23
C VAL A 5 2.56 -16.24 13.50
N GLY A 6 3.51 -15.31 13.36
CA GLY A 6 3.77 -14.27 14.35
C GLY A 6 3.18 -12.93 13.91
N VAL A 7 2.64 -12.14 14.85
CA VAL A 7 2.12 -10.79 14.57
C VAL A 7 2.96 -9.74 15.26
N LEU A 8 3.58 -8.86 14.51
CA LEU A 8 4.33 -7.71 15.01
C LEU A 8 3.44 -6.47 15.02
N GLY A 9 3.40 -5.80 16.18
CA GLY A 9 2.42 -4.73 16.43
C GLY A 9 1.06 -5.27 16.88
N ALA A 10 1.01 -6.48 17.44
CA ALA A 10 -0.18 -7.23 17.81
C ALA A 10 -1.18 -6.44 18.68
N HIS A 11 -0.68 -5.58 19.58
CA HIS A 11 -1.51 -4.78 20.49
C HIS A 11 -2.00 -3.47 19.89
N GLY A 12 -1.60 -3.14 18.66
CA GLY A 12 -2.16 -2.02 17.90
C GLY A 12 -3.55 -2.33 17.35
N ARG A 13 -4.31 -1.29 16.96
CA ARG A 13 -5.66 -1.47 16.42
C ARG A 13 -5.73 -2.43 15.23
N VAL A 14 -4.81 -2.31 14.27
CA VAL A 14 -4.74 -3.22 13.11
C VAL A 14 -4.18 -4.57 13.54
N GLY A 15 -3.18 -4.60 14.42
CA GLY A 15 -2.59 -5.83 14.93
C GLY A 15 -3.61 -6.73 15.62
N GLN A 16 -4.51 -6.18 16.42
CA GLN A 16 -5.60 -6.94 17.06
C GLN A 16 -6.54 -7.57 16.03
N ALA A 17 -6.92 -6.83 14.97
CA ALA A 17 -7.75 -7.39 13.89
C ALA A 17 -7.02 -8.53 13.14
N ILE A 18 -5.70 -8.44 12.98
CA ILE A 18 -4.89 -9.51 12.38
C ILE A 18 -4.83 -10.73 13.31
N VAL A 19 -4.61 -10.53 14.60
CA VAL A 19 -4.65 -11.60 15.60
C VAL A 19 -5.99 -12.34 15.57
N GLU A 20 -7.10 -11.59 15.54
CA GLU A 20 -8.44 -12.17 15.42
C GLU A 20 -8.61 -12.93 14.09
N GLY A 21 -8.14 -12.35 12.97
CA GLY A 21 -8.20 -12.98 11.65
C GLY A 21 -7.38 -14.27 11.57
N VAL A 22 -6.15 -14.27 12.08
CA VAL A 22 -5.29 -15.48 12.11
C VAL A 22 -5.94 -16.58 12.97
N ASN A 23 -6.51 -16.24 14.12
CA ASN A 23 -7.19 -17.20 14.99
C ASN A 23 -8.50 -17.75 14.41
N ALA A 24 -9.08 -17.09 13.41
CA ALA A 24 -10.32 -17.52 12.77
C ALA A 24 -10.11 -18.53 11.62
N GLU A 25 -8.87 -18.68 11.15
CA GLU A 25 -8.54 -19.55 10.02
C GLU A 25 -7.96 -20.89 10.49
N ASP A 26 -8.51 -22.01 10.00
CA ASP A 26 -8.11 -23.36 10.39
C ASP A 26 -6.71 -23.77 9.89
N ASP A 27 -6.17 -23.08 8.90
CA ASP A 27 -4.86 -23.35 8.29
C ASP A 27 -3.75 -22.41 8.80
N LEU A 28 -4.05 -21.53 9.75
CA LEU A 28 -3.10 -20.65 10.43
C LEU A 28 -3.02 -21.00 11.93
N ASP A 29 -1.83 -20.85 12.50
CA ASP A 29 -1.55 -21.07 13.92
C ASP A 29 -0.83 -19.84 14.48
N LEU A 30 -1.50 -19.05 15.32
CA LEU A 30 -0.91 -17.89 15.96
C LEU A 30 0.07 -18.31 17.06
N VAL A 31 1.36 -18.22 16.79
CA VAL A 31 2.41 -18.69 17.71
C VAL A 31 3.11 -17.58 18.49
N ALA A 32 3.04 -16.32 18.02
CA ALA A 32 3.66 -15.19 18.72
C ALA A 32 2.91 -13.87 18.46
N GLU A 33 2.74 -13.08 19.52
CA GLU A 33 2.23 -11.71 19.50
C GLU A 33 3.33 -10.79 20.04
N ILE A 34 3.92 -9.98 19.14
CA ILE A 34 5.05 -9.11 19.48
C ILE A 34 4.55 -7.66 19.57
N ALA A 35 4.73 -7.07 20.75
CA ALA A 35 4.44 -5.67 21.00
C ALA A 35 5.71 -4.81 20.98
N ARG A 36 5.55 -3.51 21.19
CA ARG A 36 6.67 -2.57 21.25
C ARG A 36 7.55 -2.84 22.45
N GLY A 37 8.81 -3.17 22.20
CA GLY A 37 9.81 -3.45 23.24
C GLY A 37 10.02 -4.92 23.54
N ASP A 38 9.21 -5.80 22.96
CA ASP A 38 9.42 -7.25 23.09
C ASP A 38 10.65 -7.69 22.29
N ASP A 39 11.20 -8.84 22.67
CA ASP A 39 12.33 -9.47 22.00
C ASP A 39 11.82 -10.29 20.79
N LEU A 40 12.37 -10.02 19.61
CA LEU A 40 12.07 -10.78 18.40
C LEU A 40 12.53 -12.24 18.48
N GLN A 41 13.40 -12.61 19.44
CA GLN A 41 13.80 -13.98 19.69
C GLN A 41 12.58 -14.89 19.97
N GLN A 42 11.50 -14.36 20.51
CA GLN A 42 10.25 -15.09 20.74
C GLN A 42 9.69 -15.70 19.44
N LEU A 43 9.92 -15.10 18.27
CA LEU A 43 9.50 -15.64 16.96
C LEU A 43 10.24 -16.95 16.64
N ILE A 44 11.55 -16.99 16.94
CA ILE A 44 12.38 -18.17 16.74
C ILE A 44 11.99 -19.27 17.72
N ASP A 45 11.84 -18.94 18.99
CA ASP A 45 11.48 -19.87 20.05
C ASP A 45 10.11 -20.51 19.81
N ALA A 46 9.17 -19.74 19.23
CA ALA A 46 7.84 -20.19 18.82
C ALA A 46 7.82 -20.91 17.47
N HIS A 47 8.96 -20.97 16.76
CA HIS A 47 9.07 -21.53 15.42
C HIS A 47 8.14 -20.88 14.40
N ALA A 48 8.01 -19.54 14.43
CA ALA A 48 7.23 -18.81 13.45
C ALA A 48 7.79 -19.02 12.03
N GLU A 49 6.93 -19.33 11.08
CA GLU A 49 7.28 -19.52 9.67
C GLU A 49 7.04 -18.22 8.87
N VAL A 50 6.00 -17.47 9.26
CA VAL A 50 5.62 -16.21 8.64
C VAL A 50 5.33 -15.18 9.73
N ILE A 51 5.70 -13.92 9.48
CA ILE A 51 5.23 -12.81 10.31
C ILE A 51 4.34 -11.86 9.51
N VAL A 52 3.40 -11.23 10.21
CA VAL A 52 2.63 -10.09 9.71
C VAL A 52 3.05 -8.84 10.48
N ASP A 53 3.64 -7.86 9.79
CA ASP A 53 4.16 -6.62 10.40
C ASP A 53 3.23 -5.43 10.11
N PHE A 54 2.57 -4.92 11.16
CA PHE A 54 1.86 -3.65 11.17
C PHE A 54 2.37 -2.77 12.33
N THR A 55 3.66 -2.49 12.29
CA THR A 55 4.33 -1.65 13.28
C THR A 55 4.45 -0.19 12.80
N GLN A 56 5.63 0.37 12.83
CA GLN A 56 5.90 1.76 12.43
C GLN A 56 7.13 1.82 11.51
N PRO A 57 7.25 2.88 10.68
CA PRO A 57 8.40 3.07 9.78
C PRO A 57 9.78 3.02 10.44
N ASP A 58 9.84 3.39 11.73
CA ASP A 58 11.10 3.42 12.50
C ASP A 58 11.56 2.04 12.96
N SER A 59 10.64 1.06 13.04
CA SER A 59 10.93 -0.30 13.54
C SER A 59 10.95 -1.36 12.44
N VAL A 60 10.21 -1.15 11.35
CA VAL A 60 9.99 -2.17 10.32
C VAL A 60 11.28 -2.72 9.72
N MET A 61 12.27 -1.86 9.44
CA MET A 61 13.53 -2.32 8.83
C MET A 61 14.31 -3.28 9.74
N ARG A 62 14.37 -2.99 11.06
CA ARG A 62 14.98 -3.88 12.04
C ARG A 62 14.23 -5.21 12.14
N ASN A 63 12.91 -5.16 12.12
CA ASN A 63 12.09 -6.37 12.17
C ASN A 63 12.34 -7.26 10.95
N LEU A 64 12.38 -6.66 9.75
CA LEU A 64 12.64 -7.36 8.50
C LEU A 64 14.04 -7.97 8.46
N GLU A 65 15.08 -7.21 8.81
CA GLU A 65 16.45 -7.71 8.88
C GLU A 65 16.53 -8.97 9.75
N PHE A 66 15.94 -8.91 10.95
CA PHE A 66 15.91 -10.06 11.86
C PHE A 66 15.16 -11.25 11.28
N CYS A 67 13.94 -11.05 10.78
CA CYS A 67 13.10 -12.14 10.28
C CYS A 67 13.69 -12.79 9.03
N ILE A 68 14.14 -11.99 8.06
CA ILE A 68 14.75 -12.45 6.82
C ILE A 68 16.00 -13.30 7.11
N ALA A 69 16.89 -12.80 7.98
CA ALA A 69 18.13 -13.50 8.33
C ALA A 69 17.88 -14.85 9.06
N ASN A 70 16.72 -15.02 9.68
CA ASN A 70 16.33 -16.25 10.34
C ASN A 70 15.37 -17.13 9.53
N GLY A 71 15.20 -16.86 8.23
CA GLY A 71 14.39 -17.67 7.34
C GLY A 71 12.87 -17.49 7.52
N ILE A 72 12.44 -16.49 8.29
CA ILE A 72 11.03 -16.20 8.55
C ILE A 72 10.49 -15.32 7.44
N HIS A 73 9.43 -15.76 6.77
CA HIS A 73 8.77 -14.98 5.72
C HIS A 73 8.00 -13.79 6.31
N CYS A 74 7.90 -12.68 5.56
CA CYS A 74 7.32 -11.44 6.06
C CYS A 74 6.19 -10.93 5.16
N VAL A 75 5.03 -10.66 5.74
CA VAL A 75 3.93 -9.91 5.12
C VAL A 75 3.85 -8.55 5.82
N VAL A 76 4.09 -7.47 5.08
CA VAL A 76 4.32 -6.14 5.64
C VAL A 76 3.26 -5.16 5.17
N GLY A 77 2.49 -4.62 6.13
CA GLY A 77 1.54 -3.53 5.93
C GLY A 77 2.03 -2.20 6.51
N THR A 78 3.17 -2.21 7.19
CA THR A 78 3.84 -0.98 7.65
C THR A 78 4.30 -0.17 6.44
N THR A 79 4.10 1.14 6.48
CA THR A 79 4.50 2.10 5.43
C THR A 79 5.89 2.68 5.67
N GLY A 80 6.37 3.57 4.78
CA GLY A 80 7.64 4.29 4.95
C GLY A 80 8.81 3.64 4.22
N PHE A 81 8.53 2.86 3.17
CA PHE A 81 9.56 2.35 2.27
C PHE A 81 9.83 3.35 1.14
N ASP A 82 11.07 3.77 1.05
CA ASP A 82 11.65 4.46 -0.09
C ASP A 82 12.47 3.50 -0.95
N LYS A 83 13.06 4.00 -2.02
CA LYS A 83 13.85 3.19 -2.95
C LYS A 83 15.07 2.54 -2.30
N GLU A 84 15.69 3.22 -1.33
CA GLU A 84 16.87 2.73 -0.62
C GLU A 84 16.50 1.58 0.32
N ARG A 85 15.42 1.73 1.08
CA ARG A 85 14.90 0.68 1.96
C ARG A 85 14.45 -0.55 1.18
N LEU A 86 13.75 -0.36 0.04
CA LEU A 86 13.35 -1.47 -0.82
C LEU A 86 14.56 -2.22 -1.40
N ALA A 87 15.58 -1.50 -1.89
CA ALA A 87 16.80 -2.12 -2.37
C ALA A 87 17.55 -2.89 -1.25
N GLN A 88 17.55 -2.35 -0.02
CA GLN A 88 18.15 -3.04 1.12
C GLN A 88 17.40 -4.34 1.47
N VAL A 89 16.07 -4.33 1.47
CA VAL A 89 15.27 -5.53 1.70
C VAL A 89 15.54 -6.57 0.61
N GLU A 90 15.59 -6.15 -0.66
CA GLU A 90 15.91 -7.02 -1.78
C GLU A 90 17.30 -7.69 -1.61
N GLU A 91 18.32 -6.97 -1.14
CA GLU A 91 19.63 -7.55 -0.86
C GLU A 91 19.59 -8.59 0.28
N TRP A 92 18.82 -8.34 1.32
CA TRP A 92 18.66 -9.33 2.40
C TRP A 92 17.99 -10.62 1.93
N THR A 93 16.98 -10.52 1.04
CA THR A 93 16.27 -11.71 0.54
C THR A 93 17.07 -12.58 -0.44
N LYS A 94 18.23 -12.09 -0.93
CA LYS A 94 19.12 -12.86 -1.84
C LYS A 94 20.04 -13.84 -1.11
N GLN A 95 20.08 -13.80 0.21
CA GLN A 95 20.96 -14.67 1.00
C GLN A 95 20.40 -16.10 1.09
N ASP A 96 21.27 -17.08 1.17
CA ASP A 96 20.86 -18.49 1.30
C ASP A 96 20.09 -18.70 2.61
N GLY A 97 18.91 -19.30 2.51
CA GLY A 97 18.04 -19.56 3.65
C GLY A 97 17.25 -18.34 4.13
N ALA A 98 17.32 -17.21 3.44
CA ALA A 98 16.60 -15.99 3.78
C ALA A 98 15.07 -16.16 3.64
N GLY A 99 14.32 -15.49 4.52
CA GLY A 99 12.87 -15.37 4.38
C GLY A 99 12.48 -14.49 3.19
N ASN A 100 11.34 -14.80 2.55
CA ASN A 100 10.75 -13.95 1.52
C ASN A 100 9.95 -12.80 2.12
N VAL A 101 9.78 -11.71 1.36
CA VAL A 101 9.06 -10.53 1.82
C VAL A 101 7.99 -10.11 0.82
N LEU A 102 6.77 -9.88 1.31
CA LEU A 102 5.69 -9.20 0.61
C LEU A 102 5.43 -7.86 1.31
N ILE A 103 5.74 -6.75 0.65
CA ILE A 103 5.38 -5.41 1.12
C ILE A 103 4.14 -4.97 0.34
N ALA A 104 3.02 -4.83 1.02
CA ALA A 104 1.75 -4.43 0.41
C ALA A 104 1.37 -3.01 0.85
N PRO A 105 1.21 -2.07 -0.08
CA PRO A 105 0.88 -0.68 0.25
C PRO A 105 -0.56 -0.54 0.76
N ASN A 106 -1.41 -1.53 0.49
CA ASN A 106 -2.81 -1.55 0.91
C ASN A 106 -3.34 -3.00 0.96
N PHE A 107 -4.16 -3.30 1.95
CA PHE A 107 -4.83 -4.59 2.13
C PHE A 107 -6.35 -4.51 1.87
N ALA A 108 -6.89 -3.33 1.58
CA ALA A 108 -8.29 -3.20 1.19
C ALA A 108 -8.48 -3.71 -0.25
N ILE A 109 -9.28 -4.75 -0.43
CA ILE A 109 -9.56 -5.35 -1.75
C ILE A 109 -10.07 -4.30 -2.73
N SER A 110 -10.95 -3.39 -2.29
CA SER A 110 -11.47 -2.30 -3.13
C SER A 110 -10.36 -1.39 -3.67
N ALA A 111 -9.39 -1.01 -2.84
CA ALA A 111 -8.27 -0.17 -3.25
C ALA A 111 -7.34 -0.91 -4.24
N VAL A 112 -7.01 -2.17 -3.96
CA VAL A 112 -6.19 -3.00 -4.86
C VAL A 112 -6.87 -3.18 -6.22
N LEU A 113 -8.17 -3.49 -6.23
CA LEU A 113 -8.93 -3.61 -7.48
C LEU A 113 -9.00 -2.29 -8.24
N THR A 114 -9.15 -1.15 -7.56
CA THR A 114 -9.10 0.18 -8.20
C THR A 114 -7.77 0.39 -8.91
N MET A 115 -6.64 0.11 -8.27
CA MET A 115 -5.31 0.21 -8.90
C MET A 115 -5.18 -0.70 -10.12
N VAL A 116 -5.63 -1.97 -10.03
CA VAL A 116 -5.55 -2.94 -11.14
C VAL A 116 -6.43 -2.51 -12.32
N LEU A 117 -7.69 -2.15 -12.05
CA LEU A 117 -8.65 -1.74 -13.09
C LEU A 117 -8.25 -0.41 -13.72
N ALA A 118 -7.72 0.55 -12.93
CA ALA A 118 -7.21 1.81 -13.43
C ALA A 118 -6.05 1.62 -14.41
N LYS A 119 -5.09 0.74 -14.11
CA LYS A 119 -4.00 0.37 -15.04
C LYS A 119 -4.53 -0.22 -16.35
N GLN A 120 -5.56 -1.05 -16.28
CA GLN A 120 -6.16 -1.63 -17.49
C GLN A 120 -6.88 -0.57 -18.31
N ALA A 121 -7.70 0.28 -17.68
CA ALA A 121 -8.44 1.35 -18.34
C ALA A 121 -7.51 2.41 -18.97
N ALA A 122 -6.42 2.76 -18.31
CA ALA A 122 -5.49 3.79 -18.73
C ALA A 122 -4.99 3.67 -20.17
N LYS A 123 -4.97 2.46 -20.71
CA LYS A 123 -4.50 2.17 -22.09
C LYS A 123 -5.48 2.62 -23.17
N PHE A 124 -6.72 2.95 -22.83
CA PHE A 124 -7.81 3.22 -23.77
C PHE A 124 -8.34 4.66 -23.71
N PHE A 125 -7.89 5.47 -22.74
CA PHE A 125 -8.40 6.81 -22.51
C PHE A 125 -7.33 7.88 -22.72
N GLU A 126 -7.75 9.03 -23.25
CA GLU A 126 -6.86 10.16 -23.56
C GLU A 126 -6.38 10.88 -22.31
N THR A 127 -7.25 10.99 -21.28
CA THR A 127 -6.98 11.67 -20.02
C THR A 127 -7.27 10.79 -18.82
N ALA A 128 -6.58 11.06 -17.70
CA ALA A 128 -6.82 10.41 -16.41
C ALA A 128 -6.50 11.40 -15.28
N GLU A 129 -7.33 11.45 -14.26
CA GLU A 129 -7.08 12.17 -13.01
C GLU A 129 -7.42 11.29 -11.81
N VAL A 130 -6.70 11.46 -10.70
CA VAL A 130 -6.93 10.74 -9.44
C VAL A 130 -7.39 11.73 -8.38
N ILE A 131 -8.46 11.40 -7.65
CA ILE A 131 -9.01 12.20 -6.56
C ILE A 131 -9.09 11.32 -5.32
N GLU A 132 -8.38 11.69 -4.26
CA GLU A 132 -8.41 10.96 -3.00
C GLU A 132 -9.07 11.77 -1.89
N PHE A 133 -9.82 11.09 -1.02
CA PHE A 133 -10.58 11.72 0.05
C PHE A 133 -10.22 11.07 1.38
N HIS A 134 -9.76 11.87 2.33
CA HIS A 134 -9.44 11.42 3.68
C HIS A 134 -9.93 12.40 4.76
N HIS A 135 -9.87 11.92 5.99
CA HIS A 135 -10.15 12.74 7.17
C HIS A 135 -9.12 13.87 7.32
N PRO A 136 -9.46 15.00 7.98
CA PRO A 136 -8.59 16.17 8.08
C PRO A 136 -7.28 15.95 8.88
N THR A 137 -7.20 14.86 9.64
CA THR A 137 -6.00 14.53 10.45
C THR A 137 -4.98 13.64 9.73
N LYS A 138 -5.16 13.37 8.43
CA LYS A 138 -4.16 12.68 7.60
C LYS A 138 -3.00 13.64 7.33
N LEU A 139 -1.76 13.17 7.60
CA LEU A 139 -0.56 14.00 7.59
C LEU A 139 0.05 14.20 6.20
N ASP A 140 -0.07 13.21 5.33
CA ASP A 140 0.45 13.24 3.95
C ASP A 140 -0.63 13.66 2.95
N ALA A 141 -0.24 14.35 1.90
CA ALA A 141 -1.06 14.69 0.73
C ALA A 141 -0.16 14.85 -0.52
N PRO A 142 -0.43 14.14 -1.64
CA PRO A 142 -1.42 13.07 -1.77
C PRO A 142 -1.11 11.85 -0.91
N SER A 143 -2.11 10.94 -0.75
CA SER A 143 -1.89 9.67 -0.06
C SER A 143 -0.96 8.76 -0.85
N GLY A 144 -0.20 7.89 -0.16
CA GLY A 144 0.67 6.92 -0.82
C GLY A 144 -0.08 6.00 -1.80
N THR A 145 -1.33 5.63 -1.49
CA THR A 145 -2.18 4.85 -2.39
C THR A 145 -2.46 5.61 -3.69
N ALA A 146 -2.85 6.88 -3.60
CA ALA A 146 -3.14 7.70 -4.78
C ALA A 146 -1.89 7.95 -5.65
N ILE A 147 -0.72 8.13 -5.03
CA ILE A 147 0.57 8.21 -5.73
C ILE A 147 0.81 6.92 -6.50
N HIS A 148 0.68 5.76 -5.85
CA HIS A 148 0.90 4.46 -6.47
C HIS A 148 -0.11 4.17 -7.61
N THR A 149 -1.37 4.58 -7.45
CA THR A 149 -2.38 4.50 -8.52
C THR A 149 -1.96 5.34 -9.73
N ALA A 150 -1.53 6.58 -9.51
CA ALA A 150 -1.10 7.49 -10.57
C ALA A 150 0.16 6.98 -11.30
N GLU A 151 1.18 6.50 -10.58
CA GLU A 151 2.38 5.86 -11.15
C GLU A 151 1.99 4.67 -12.05
N GLY A 152 1.05 3.83 -11.57
CA GLY A 152 0.56 2.69 -12.33
C GLY A 152 -0.18 3.07 -13.61
N ILE A 153 -0.99 4.14 -13.57
CA ILE A 153 -1.67 4.71 -14.74
C ILE A 153 -0.63 5.25 -15.72
N ALA A 154 0.34 6.03 -15.26
CA ALA A 154 1.39 6.60 -16.09
C ALA A 154 2.21 5.51 -16.80
N ALA A 155 2.62 4.47 -16.08
CA ALA A 155 3.34 3.33 -16.64
C ALA A 155 2.52 2.61 -17.73
N ALA A 156 1.22 2.34 -17.46
CA ALA A 156 0.35 1.66 -18.40
C ALA A 156 0.09 2.51 -19.68
N ARG A 157 -0.05 3.83 -19.55
CA ARG A 157 -0.15 4.75 -20.69
C ARG A 157 1.12 4.74 -21.55
N LYS A 158 2.28 4.77 -20.90
CA LYS A 158 3.59 4.68 -21.57
C LYS A 158 3.75 3.36 -22.34
N GLU A 159 3.39 2.23 -21.74
CA GLU A 159 3.40 0.92 -22.41
C GLU A 159 2.48 0.88 -23.63
N ALA A 160 1.32 1.57 -23.58
CA ALA A 160 0.38 1.67 -24.68
C ALA A 160 0.80 2.69 -25.76
N GLY A 161 1.94 3.37 -25.58
CA GLY A 161 2.43 4.38 -26.52
C GLY A 161 1.61 5.67 -26.54
N LEU A 162 0.85 5.95 -25.49
CA LEU A 162 0.09 7.20 -25.34
C LEU A 162 1.04 8.34 -24.95
N GLY A 163 0.86 9.49 -25.59
CA GLY A 163 1.58 10.72 -25.28
C GLY A 163 1.01 11.47 -24.07
N ASP A 164 1.42 12.74 -23.96
CA ASP A 164 0.94 13.65 -22.93
C ASP A 164 -0.58 13.82 -23.02
N MET A 165 -1.20 14.05 -21.88
CA MET A 165 -2.64 14.32 -21.81
C MET A 165 -2.92 15.75 -22.28
N PRO A 166 -3.99 15.97 -23.09
CA PRO A 166 -4.36 17.31 -23.50
C PRO A 166 -4.81 18.14 -22.29
N ASP A 167 -4.19 19.30 -22.11
CA ASP A 167 -4.58 20.32 -21.15
C ASP A 167 -4.32 21.70 -21.74
N ALA A 168 -5.38 22.48 -21.96
CA ALA A 168 -5.30 23.81 -22.52
C ALA A 168 -5.31 24.91 -21.44
N THR A 169 -5.04 24.57 -20.19
CA THR A 169 -5.06 25.53 -19.07
C THR A 169 -3.90 26.51 -19.18
N GLU A 170 -4.18 27.76 -19.49
CA GLU A 170 -3.18 28.84 -19.57
C GLU A 170 -3.11 29.68 -18.29
N LYS A 171 -4.19 29.76 -17.53
CA LYS A 171 -4.29 30.58 -16.29
C LYS A 171 -4.86 29.75 -15.17
N GLN A 172 -4.13 29.63 -14.07
CA GLN A 172 -4.56 28.87 -12.89
C GLN A 172 -4.06 29.52 -11.61
N LEU A 173 -4.76 29.24 -10.54
CA LEU A 173 -4.27 29.45 -9.17
C LEU A 173 -3.35 28.29 -8.79
N ASP A 174 -2.39 28.53 -7.90
CA ASP A 174 -1.51 27.49 -7.39
C ASP A 174 -2.33 26.31 -6.84
N GLY A 175 -1.97 25.10 -7.26
CA GLY A 175 -2.62 23.87 -6.84
C GLY A 175 -3.99 23.58 -7.48
N ALA A 176 -4.50 24.44 -8.38
CA ALA A 176 -5.83 24.22 -8.99
C ALA A 176 -5.93 22.92 -9.79
N ARG A 177 -4.81 22.43 -10.34
CA ARG A 177 -4.70 21.15 -11.06
C ARG A 177 -4.15 20.01 -10.18
N GLY A 178 -4.12 20.21 -8.83
CA GLY A 178 -3.58 19.25 -7.90
C GLY A 178 -2.05 19.11 -7.95
N ALA A 179 -1.54 17.99 -7.43
CA ALA A 179 -0.16 17.57 -7.62
C ALA A 179 -0.03 16.78 -8.92
N THR A 180 1.18 16.73 -9.49
CA THR A 180 1.44 15.91 -10.68
C THR A 180 2.36 14.75 -10.31
N VAL A 181 1.93 13.52 -10.57
CA VAL A 181 2.70 12.28 -10.36
C VAL A 181 2.89 11.62 -11.73
N ASP A 182 4.11 11.61 -12.23
CA ASP A 182 4.45 11.08 -13.56
C ASP A 182 3.52 11.56 -14.69
N GLY A 183 3.11 12.84 -14.64
CA GLY A 183 2.20 13.45 -15.61
C GLY A 183 0.71 13.25 -15.32
N ILE A 184 0.34 12.50 -14.27
CA ILE A 184 -1.05 12.30 -13.86
C ILE A 184 -1.42 13.30 -12.76
N PRO A 185 -2.48 14.13 -12.92
CA PRO A 185 -2.98 15.00 -11.87
C PRO A 185 -3.58 14.19 -10.70
N VAL A 186 -3.21 14.56 -9.47
CA VAL A 186 -3.69 13.94 -8.24
C VAL A 186 -4.22 15.02 -7.30
N HIS A 187 -5.50 14.89 -6.91
CA HIS A 187 -6.21 15.84 -6.06
C HIS A 187 -6.46 15.24 -4.68
N ALA A 188 -6.11 15.98 -3.62
CA ALA A 188 -6.27 15.54 -2.26
C ALA A 188 -7.38 16.32 -1.55
N VAL A 189 -8.48 15.64 -1.21
CA VAL A 189 -9.58 16.20 -0.45
C VAL A 189 -9.46 15.82 1.02
N ARG A 190 -9.57 16.82 1.92
CA ARG A 190 -9.52 16.62 3.38
C ARG A 190 -10.81 17.16 3.99
N THR A 191 -11.72 16.24 4.39
CA THR A 191 -13.00 16.63 4.98
C THR A 191 -13.49 15.64 6.04
N ARG A 192 -14.28 16.14 6.98
CA ARG A 192 -14.88 15.30 8.02
C ARG A 192 -15.88 14.33 7.40
N GLY A 193 -15.99 13.13 7.95
CA GLY A 193 -16.86 12.06 7.44
C GLY A 193 -16.20 11.17 6.39
N MET A 194 -15.08 11.58 5.80
CA MET A 194 -14.28 10.72 4.93
C MET A 194 -13.27 9.90 5.75
N VAL A 195 -13.09 8.64 5.35
CA VAL A 195 -12.12 7.73 5.96
C VAL A 195 -10.94 7.50 5.01
N ALA A 196 -11.17 6.76 3.92
CA ALA A 196 -10.20 6.54 2.85
C ALA A 196 -10.95 6.17 1.56
N HIS A 197 -11.03 7.10 0.63
CA HIS A 197 -11.74 6.90 -0.63
C HIS A 197 -10.84 7.35 -1.77
N GLU A 198 -11.01 6.75 -2.93
CA GLU A 198 -10.30 7.14 -4.14
C GLU A 198 -11.21 7.04 -5.36
N GLU A 199 -11.11 8.02 -6.24
CA GLU A 199 -11.81 8.07 -7.50
C GLU A 199 -10.81 8.32 -8.62
N VAL A 200 -10.84 7.49 -9.66
CA VAL A 200 -10.06 7.66 -10.88
C VAL A 200 -11.01 8.00 -12.01
N VAL A 201 -10.82 9.16 -12.61
CA VAL A 201 -11.65 9.65 -13.71
C VAL A 201 -10.86 9.56 -15.01
N PHE A 202 -11.37 8.82 -15.97
CA PHE A 202 -10.84 8.70 -17.32
C PHE A 202 -11.74 9.40 -18.33
N GLY A 203 -11.15 10.05 -19.32
CA GLY A 203 -11.86 10.72 -20.39
C GLY A 203 -11.32 10.43 -21.77
N ALA A 204 -12.24 10.31 -22.75
CA ALA A 204 -11.99 10.27 -24.17
C ALA A 204 -13.13 11.01 -24.89
N GLN A 205 -12.98 11.26 -26.20
CA GLN A 205 -14.00 11.96 -26.95
C GLN A 205 -15.39 11.29 -26.84
N GLY A 206 -16.35 12.01 -26.25
CA GLY A 206 -17.74 11.57 -26.12
C GLY A 206 -18.02 10.55 -25.03
N GLN A 207 -17.02 10.21 -24.18
CA GLN A 207 -17.21 9.24 -23.10
C GLN A 207 -16.27 9.48 -21.92
N SER A 208 -16.68 9.04 -20.75
CA SER A 208 -15.85 8.99 -19.55
C SER A 208 -16.07 7.67 -18.80
N LEU A 209 -15.07 7.28 -18.03
CA LEU A 209 -15.16 6.16 -17.09
C LEU A 209 -14.69 6.64 -15.71
N THR A 210 -15.46 6.36 -14.68
CA THR A 210 -15.07 6.59 -13.30
C THR A 210 -14.95 5.26 -12.58
N ILE A 211 -13.82 5.03 -11.92
CA ILE A 211 -13.60 3.92 -11.02
C ILE A 211 -13.49 4.52 -9.62
N ARG A 212 -14.37 4.09 -8.70
CA ARG A 212 -14.41 4.62 -7.34
C ARG A 212 -14.38 3.48 -6.33
N GLN A 213 -13.62 3.67 -5.27
CA GLN A 213 -13.64 2.85 -4.08
C GLN A 213 -13.92 3.71 -2.84
N ASP A 214 -14.66 3.17 -1.90
CA ASP A 214 -14.98 3.79 -0.63
C ASP A 214 -14.67 2.81 0.51
N SER A 215 -13.80 3.23 1.43
CA SER A 215 -13.53 2.52 2.68
C SER A 215 -14.10 3.35 3.84
N TYR A 216 -15.04 2.76 4.55
CA TYR A 216 -15.80 3.45 5.63
C TYR A 216 -15.29 3.08 7.02
N ASP A 217 -14.44 2.06 7.12
CA ASP A 217 -13.80 1.62 8.34
C ASP A 217 -12.32 1.28 8.12
N ARG A 218 -11.54 1.20 9.22
CA ARG A 218 -10.11 0.87 9.23
C ARG A 218 -9.79 -0.07 10.36
#